data_00fa1727524f37a45b403099f9ee4bf2
#
_entry.id   00fa1727524f37a45b403099f9ee4bf2
#
_cell.length_a   1.000
_cell.length_b   1.000
_cell.length_c   1.000
_cell.angle_alpha   90.00
_cell.angle_beta   90.00
_cell.angle_gamma   90.00
#
_symmetry.space_group_name_H-M   'P 1'
#
loop_
_entity.id
_entity.type
_entity.pdbx_description
1 polymer ?
#
loop_
_entity_poly.entity_id
_entity_poly.type
_entity_poly.pdbx_seq_one_letter_code
_entity_poly.pdbx_strand_id
1 'polypeptide(L)'
;MPLTETIRPAIAPQRPPLAPQEPGLAENLLLQAKTLLGMFGQQALQEMKARSIHIPPAICLISNAEGTLELHSQHPQARAIRLWLSNSHDLRLPFHETRALFELLNACAPSKGYVPGMSFCIGLTSAGPLAYFSH
;
A
#
# COMPACT_ATOMS: atom_id res chain seq x y z
N MET A 1 37.35 30.75 35.29
CA MET A 1 37.11 30.55 34.86
C MET A 1 36.64 30.09 34.43
N PRO A 2 36.37 30.14 34.55
CA PRO A 2 35.78 29.73 34.11
C PRO A 2 35.42 29.26 33.26
N LEU A 3 35.45 29.32 33.24
CA LEU A 3 35.01 29.06 32.53
C LEU A 3 34.66 28.25 31.94
N THR A 4 34.64 28.11 32.19
CA THR A 4 34.28 27.49 31.68
C THR A 4 33.62 26.85 31.41
N GLU A 5 33.30 26.95 31.61
CA GLU A 5 32.59 26.51 31.23
C GLU A 5 32.02 26.22 30.51
N THR A 6 32.14 26.58 30.63
CA THR A 6 31.46 26.39 29.98
C THR A 6 31.23 25.87 29.07
N ILE A 7 31.36 25.69 28.99
CA ILE A 7 31.02 25.11 28.11
C ILE A 7 30.49 24.28 27.78
N ARG A 8 30.18 24.07 28.12
CA ARG A 8 29.53 23.33 27.82
C ARG A 8 28.85 22.99 27.24
N PRO A 9 28.73 23.12 27.22
CA PRO A 9 27.99 22.70 26.67
C PRO A 9 27.45 22.34 26.03
N ALA A 10 27.29 22.73 26.24
CA ALA A 10 26.45 22.37 25.66
C ALA A 10 26.23 21.75 24.84
N ILE A 11 26.40 21.51 24.91
CA ILE A 11 26.03 20.86 24.20
C ILE A 11 25.43 20.07 23.94
N ALA A 12 25.24 20.01 24.27
CA ALA A 12 24.58 19.41 24.05
C ALA A 12 24.02 18.96 23.51
N PRO A 13 23.81 18.94 23.54
CA PRO A 13 23.19 18.34 22.96
C PRO A 13 22.59 18.15 22.24
N GLN A 14 22.52 18.30 22.25
CA GLN A 14 21.71 18.05 21.71
C GLN A 14 21.30 17.47 20.81
N ARG A 15 21.15 17.07 20.79
CA ARG A 15 20.63 16.43 20.08
C ARG A 15 19.89 15.71 19.89
N PRO A 16 19.99 15.51 20.02
CA PRO A 16 19.21 14.65 19.49
C PRO A 16 18.07 14.64 19.30
N PRO A 17 17.80 14.83 19.59
CA PRO A 17 16.62 14.42 19.15
C PRO A 17 15.98 15.19 18.26
N LEU A 18 16.12 15.78 18.00
CA LEU A 18 15.63 16.15 16.97
C LEU A 18 14.74 15.28 16.26
N ALA A 19 14.96 14.15 16.30
CA ALA A 19 14.23 13.11 15.61
C ALA A 19 12.79 12.95 16.00
N PRO A 20 12.35 13.22 17.22
CA PRO A 20 10.94 13.04 17.55
C PRO A 20 9.98 13.89 16.76
N GLN A 21 10.44 14.95 16.18
CA GLN A 21 9.56 15.82 15.42
C GLN A 21 9.45 15.42 13.96
N GLU A 22 10.26 14.47 13.52
CA GLU A 22 10.22 14.01 12.14
C GLU A 22 9.62 12.63 12.08
N PRO A 23 8.72 12.36 11.12
CA PRO A 23 8.21 11.01 10.96
C PRO A 23 9.36 10.09 10.61
N GLY A 24 9.33 8.86 11.13
CA GLY A 24 10.28 7.83 10.76
C GLY A 24 10.12 7.41 9.32
N LEU A 25 11.11 6.71 8.80
CA LEU A 25 11.06 6.22 7.43
C LEU A 25 9.82 5.34 7.20
N ALA A 26 9.54 4.42 8.13
CA ALA A 26 8.39 3.55 8.00
C ALA A 26 7.08 4.31 7.98
N GLU A 27 6.97 5.39 8.78
CA GLU A 27 5.76 6.21 8.80
C GLU A 27 5.57 6.95 7.48
N ASN A 28 6.67 7.47 6.91
CA ASN A 28 6.61 8.13 5.60
C ASN A 28 6.23 7.17 4.50
N LEU A 29 6.80 5.97 4.51
CA LEU A 29 6.46 4.94 3.53
C LEU A 29 5.01 4.53 3.65
N LEU A 30 4.51 4.39 4.87
CA LEU A 30 3.11 4.03 5.10
C LEU A 30 2.17 5.09 4.54
N LEU A 31 2.49 6.36 4.77
CA LEU A 31 1.67 7.45 4.24
C LEU A 31 1.66 7.44 2.71
N GLN A 32 2.82 7.26 2.09
CA GLN A 32 2.91 7.16 0.64
C GLN A 32 2.15 5.95 0.10
N ALA A 33 2.29 4.81 0.78
CA ALA A 33 1.60 3.58 0.37
C ALA A 33 0.09 3.75 0.44
N LYS A 34 -0.41 4.37 1.50
CA LYS A 34 -1.84 4.64 1.64
C LYS A 34 -2.36 5.60 0.58
N THR A 35 -1.55 6.59 0.22
CA THR A 35 -1.91 7.55 -0.83
C THR A 35 -2.03 6.82 -2.18
N LEU A 36 -1.05 5.99 -2.52
CA LEU A 36 -1.10 5.22 -3.77
C LEU A 36 -2.27 4.25 -3.77
N LEU A 37 -2.53 3.61 -2.63
CA LEU A 37 -3.66 2.69 -2.51
C LEU A 37 -4.99 3.42 -2.77
N GLY A 38 -5.15 4.60 -2.18
CA GLY A 38 -6.34 5.42 -2.39
C GLY A 38 -6.53 5.80 -3.84
N MET A 39 -5.45 6.19 -4.51
CA MET A 39 -5.49 6.55 -5.93
C MET A 39 -5.86 5.35 -6.79
N PHE A 40 -5.28 4.20 -6.51
CA PHE A 40 -5.61 2.97 -7.20
C PHE A 40 -7.10 2.65 -7.03
N GLY A 41 -7.59 2.73 -5.79
CA GLY A 41 -8.98 2.46 -5.49
C GLY A 41 -9.95 3.37 -6.24
N GLN A 42 -9.63 4.66 -6.32
CA GLN A 42 -10.46 5.60 -7.06
C GLN A 42 -10.50 5.28 -8.56
N GLN A 43 -9.35 5.01 -9.13
CA GLN A 43 -9.29 4.67 -10.55
C GLN A 43 -10.05 3.39 -10.85
N ALA A 44 -9.82 2.36 -10.04
CA ALA A 44 -10.50 1.08 -10.19
C ALA A 44 -12.02 1.26 -10.09
N LEU A 45 -12.47 2.05 -9.11
CA LEU A 45 -13.89 2.27 -8.89
C LEU A 45 -14.54 2.98 -10.08
N GLN A 46 -13.84 3.95 -10.66
CA GLN A 46 -14.34 4.66 -11.84
C GLN A 46 -14.48 3.71 -13.02
N GLU A 47 -13.48 2.85 -13.24
CA GLU A 47 -13.54 1.88 -14.33
C GLU A 47 -14.64 0.84 -14.10
N MET A 48 -14.84 0.42 -12.85
CA MET A 48 -15.91 -0.50 -12.50
C MET A 48 -17.29 0.10 -12.77
N LYS A 49 -17.48 1.38 -12.38
CA LYS A 49 -18.76 2.06 -12.63
C LYS A 49 -19.07 2.15 -14.11
N ALA A 50 -18.06 2.42 -14.93
CA ALA A 50 -18.25 2.50 -16.38
C ALA A 50 -18.67 1.17 -16.97
N ARG A 51 -18.44 0.07 -16.27
CA ARG A 51 -18.75 -1.30 -16.72
C ARG A 51 -19.88 -1.94 -15.94
N SER A 52 -20.52 -1.18 -15.05
CA SER A 52 -21.60 -1.68 -14.19
C SER A 52 -21.17 -2.88 -13.36
N ILE A 53 -19.92 -2.85 -12.89
CA ILE A 53 -19.42 -3.83 -11.95
C ILE A 53 -19.68 -3.30 -10.55
N HIS A 54 -20.26 -4.12 -9.69
CA HIS A 54 -20.74 -3.70 -8.38
C HIS A 54 -19.99 -4.35 -7.23
N ILE A 55 -19.85 -3.64 -6.14
CA ILE A 55 -19.43 -4.14 -4.84
C ILE A 55 -20.49 -3.70 -3.82
N PRO A 56 -20.82 -4.49 -2.79
CA PRO A 56 -20.35 -5.85 -2.53
C PRO A 56 -20.85 -6.87 -3.55
N PRO A 57 -20.26 -8.10 -3.57
CA PRO A 57 -19.14 -8.54 -2.72
C PRO A 57 -17.84 -7.86 -3.09
N ALA A 58 -16.89 -7.91 -2.15
CA ALA A 58 -15.55 -7.32 -2.37
C ALA A 58 -14.84 -8.04 -3.51
N ILE A 59 -14.00 -7.26 -4.20
CA ILE A 59 -13.17 -7.76 -5.29
C ILE A 59 -11.73 -7.78 -4.80
N CYS A 60 -11.11 -8.95 -4.79
CA CYS A 60 -9.73 -9.11 -4.37
C CYS A 60 -8.85 -9.30 -5.59
N LEU A 61 -7.83 -8.45 -5.73
CA LEU A 61 -6.95 -8.43 -6.89
C LEU A 61 -5.56 -8.85 -6.52
N ILE A 62 -4.96 -9.70 -7.36
CA ILE A 62 -3.54 -10.06 -7.28
C ILE A 62 -2.90 -9.81 -8.64
N SER A 63 -1.57 -9.87 -8.68
CA SER A 63 -0.83 -9.80 -9.93
C SER A 63 -0.23 -11.17 -10.23
N ASN A 64 -0.34 -11.62 -11.48
CA ASN A 64 0.30 -12.86 -11.89
C ASN A 64 1.76 -12.62 -12.29
N ALA A 65 2.44 -13.68 -12.75
CA ALA A 65 3.86 -13.61 -13.09
C ALA A 65 4.14 -12.64 -14.23
N GLU A 66 3.17 -12.41 -15.12
CA GLU A 66 3.33 -11.47 -16.23
C GLU A 66 2.97 -10.04 -15.86
N GLY A 67 2.55 -9.80 -14.61
CA GLY A 67 2.15 -8.46 -14.19
C GLY A 67 0.71 -8.11 -14.50
N THR A 68 -0.08 -9.04 -15.02
CA THR A 68 -1.50 -8.85 -15.28
C THR A 68 -2.28 -9.04 -13.99
N LEU A 69 -3.29 -8.19 -13.77
CA LEU A 69 -4.12 -8.30 -12.58
C LEU A 69 -5.17 -9.39 -12.75
N GLU A 70 -5.41 -10.11 -11.67
CA GLU A 70 -6.35 -11.22 -11.65
C GLU A 70 -7.31 -11.11 -10.48
N LEU A 71 -8.52 -11.59 -10.67
CA LEU A 71 -9.52 -11.71 -9.61
C LEU A 71 -9.18 -12.92 -8.75
N HIS A 72 -9.05 -12.69 -7.44
CA HIS A 72 -8.68 -13.72 -6.48
C HIS A 72 -9.80 -14.02 -5.48
N SER A 73 -11.00 -13.57 -5.76
CA SER A 73 -12.17 -13.82 -4.91
C SER A 73 -13.34 -14.25 -5.79
N GLN A 74 -14.37 -14.78 -5.15
CA GLN A 74 -15.59 -15.14 -5.87
C GLN A 74 -16.47 -13.91 -6.00
N HIS A 75 -17.10 -13.77 -7.15
CA HIS A 75 -17.97 -12.63 -7.40
C HIS A 75 -19.00 -13.01 -8.47
N PRO A 76 -20.26 -12.57 -8.33
CA PRO A 76 -21.28 -12.85 -9.35
C PRO A 76 -20.92 -12.33 -10.73
N GLN A 77 -20.13 -11.25 -10.80
CA GLN A 77 -19.69 -10.65 -12.07
C GLN A 77 -18.26 -11.03 -12.43
N ALA A 78 -17.80 -12.21 -11.97
CA ALA A 78 -16.41 -12.63 -12.17
C ALA A 78 -15.97 -12.54 -13.62
N ARG A 79 -16.84 -12.93 -14.56
CA ARG A 79 -16.52 -12.89 -15.98
C ARG A 79 -16.25 -11.45 -16.45
N ALA A 80 -17.12 -10.53 -16.08
CA ALA A 80 -16.96 -9.13 -16.44
C ALA A 80 -15.72 -8.53 -15.80
N ILE A 81 -15.43 -8.91 -14.56
CA ILE A 81 -14.24 -8.44 -13.84
C ILE A 81 -12.99 -8.95 -14.53
N ARG A 82 -12.93 -10.22 -14.89
CA ARG A 82 -11.77 -10.78 -15.57
C ARG A 82 -11.53 -10.11 -16.92
N LEU A 83 -12.59 -9.85 -17.66
CA LEU A 83 -12.46 -9.14 -18.94
C LEU A 83 -11.95 -7.72 -18.74
N TRP A 84 -12.49 -7.01 -17.75
CA TRP A 84 -12.02 -5.68 -17.39
C TRP A 84 -10.53 -5.70 -17.05
N LEU A 85 -10.10 -6.59 -16.17
CA LEU A 85 -8.71 -6.64 -15.72
C LEU A 85 -7.75 -6.98 -16.86
N SER A 86 -8.16 -7.86 -17.78
CA SER A 86 -7.30 -8.20 -18.91
C SER A 86 -7.13 -7.04 -19.90
N ASN A 87 -8.08 -6.12 -19.91
CA ASN A 87 -8.04 -4.96 -20.81
C ASN A 87 -7.57 -3.68 -20.13
N SER A 88 -7.51 -3.64 -18.80
CA SER A 88 -7.16 -2.43 -18.09
C SER A 88 -5.66 -2.35 -17.82
N HIS A 89 -4.93 -1.93 -18.85
CA HIS A 89 -3.48 -1.75 -18.72
C HIS A 89 -3.14 -0.63 -17.76
N ASP A 90 -4.00 0.37 -17.65
CA ASP A 90 -3.74 1.56 -16.84
C ASP A 90 -3.72 1.27 -15.34
N LEU A 91 -4.29 0.14 -14.90
CA LEU A 91 -4.26 -0.25 -13.49
C LEU A 91 -3.00 -1.00 -13.08
N ARG A 92 -2.26 -1.52 -14.05
CA ARG A 92 -1.11 -2.40 -13.75
C ARG A 92 0.00 -1.65 -13.03
N LEU A 93 0.42 -0.51 -13.57
CA LEU A 93 1.50 0.25 -12.94
C LEU A 93 1.12 0.77 -11.56
N PRO A 94 -0.05 1.39 -11.37
CA PRO A 94 -0.46 1.80 -10.03
C PRO A 94 -0.52 0.65 -9.03
N PHE A 95 -0.96 -0.53 -9.47
CA PHE A 95 -0.97 -1.71 -8.61
C PHE A 95 0.44 -2.07 -8.17
N HIS A 96 1.37 -2.14 -9.12
CA HIS A 96 2.75 -2.53 -8.84
C HIS A 96 3.48 -1.50 -7.99
N GLU A 97 3.21 -0.22 -8.20
CA GLU A 97 3.79 0.84 -7.36
C GLU A 97 3.29 0.73 -5.93
N THR A 98 2.00 0.50 -5.75
CA THR A 98 1.41 0.31 -4.43
C THR A 98 2.01 -0.93 -3.76
N ARG A 99 2.10 -2.03 -4.51
CA ARG A 99 2.68 -3.27 -4.00
C ARG A 99 4.11 -3.06 -3.52
N ALA A 100 4.92 -2.36 -4.32
CA ALA A 100 6.33 -2.15 -3.98
C ALA A 100 6.47 -1.44 -2.64
N LEU A 101 5.65 -0.44 -2.37
CA LEU A 101 5.71 0.27 -1.10
C LEU A 101 5.25 -0.59 0.08
N PHE A 102 4.18 -1.37 -0.10
CA PHE A 102 3.72 -2.26 0.97
C PHE A 102 4.70 -3.40 1.22
N GLU A 103 5.35 -3.90 0.18
CA GLU A 103 6.39 -4.92 0.35
C GLU A 103 7.60 -4.36 1.08
N LEU A 104 7.99 -3.12 0.75
CA LEU A 104 9.08 -2.46 1.45
C LEU A 104 8.74 -2.23 2.91
N LEU A 105 7.52 -1.77 3.20
CA LEU A 105 7.05 -1.61 4.57
C LEU A 105 7.09 -2.93 5.32
N ASN A 106 6.63 -3.99 4.67
CA ASN A 106 6.60 -5.32 5.29
C ASN A 106 8.02 -5.83 5.57
N ALA A 107 8.98 -5.47 4.73
CA ALA A 107 10.38 -5.82 4.97
C ALA A 107 10.97 -5.08 6.16
N CYS A 108 10.54 -3.83 6.37
CA CYS A 108 11.01 -3.02 7.51
C CYS A 108 10.31 -3.42 8.81
N ALA A 109 9.03 -3.75 8.74
CA ALA A 109 8.21 -4.09 9.90
C ALA A 109 7.16 -5.11 9.46
N PRO A 110 7.47 -6.40 9.52
CA PRO A 110 6.57 -7.43 9.02
C PRO A 110 5.19 -7.34 9.65
N SER A 111 4.17 -7.50 8.82
CA SER A 111 2.78 -7.52 9.26
C SER A 111 2.55 -8.72 10.16
N LYS A 112 1.66 -8.55 11.14
CA LYS A 112 1.30 -9.66 12.02
C LYS A 112 0.71 -10.78 11.19
N GLY A 113 1.21 -11.99 11.41
CA GLY A 113 0.75 -13.17 10.68
C GLY A 113 1.39 -13.36 9.30
N TYR A 114 2.26 -12.44 8.89
CA TYR A 114 2.94 -12.59 7.62
C TYR A 114 3.93 -13.75 7.64
N VAL A 115 3.91 -14.57 6.59
CA VAL A 115 4.92 -15.60 6.35
C VAL A 115 5.43 -15.47 4.92
N PRO A 116 6.69 -15.86 4.66
CA PRO A 116 7.23 -15.81 3.29
C PRO A 116 6.36 -16.60 2.32
N GLY A 117 6.24 -16.09 1.10
CA GLY A 117 5.42 -16.73 0.07
C GLY A 117 4.01 -16.19 -0.04
N MET A 118 3.59 -15.33 0.89
CA MET A 118 2.30 -14.66 0.75
C MET A 118 2.33 -13.66 -0.38
N SER A 119 1.22 -13.54 -1.08
CA SER A 119 1.05 -12.60 -2.18
C SER A 119 0.41 -11.31 -1.72
N PHE A 120 0.84 -10.20 -2.31
CA PHE A 120 0.21 -8.92 -2.08
C PHE A 120 -1.14 -8.87 -2.76
N CYS A 121 -2.14 -8.38 -2.03
CA CYS A 121 -3.52 -8.27 -2.52
C CYS A 121 -4.06 -6.87 -2.28
N ILE A 122 -4.88 -6.40 -3.21
CA ILE A 122 -5.71 -5.22 -2.97
C ILE A 122 -7.16 -5.67 -3.03
N GLY A 123 -7.88 -5.43 -1.93
CA GLY A 123 -9.32 -5.69 -1.86
C GLY A 123 -10.10 -4.42 -2.12
N LEU A 124 -11.04 -4.47 -3.04
CA LEU A 124 -11.93 -3.35 -3.33
C LEU A 124 -13.25 -3.61 -2.61
N THR A 125 -13.54 -2.81 -1.60
CA THR A 125 -14.72 -2.98 -0.77
C THR A 125 -15.56 -1.71 -0.78
N SER A 126 -16.79 -1.82 -0.30
CA SER A 126 -17.66 -0.65 -0.18
C SER A 126 -17.13 0.38 0.81
N ALA A 127 -16.21 -0.02 1.70
CA ALA A 127 -15.56 0.89 2.63
C ALA A 127 -14.25 1.47 2.09
N GLY A 128 -13.84 1.07 0.89
CA GLY A 128 -12.62 1.55 0.25
C GLY A 128 -11.64 0.43 -0.04
N PRO A 129 -10.47 0.77 -0.61
CA PRO A 129 -9.45 -0.23 -0.91
C PRO A 129 -8.71 -0.68 0.34
N LEU A 130 -8.35 -1.95 0.37
CA LEU A 130 -7.55 -2.56 1.43
C LEU A 130 -6.33 -3.22 0.82
N ALA A 131 -5.17 -3.06 1.45
CA ALA A 131 -3.95 -3.75 1.06
C ALA A 131 -3.59 -4.78 2.12
N TYR A 132 -3.27 -5.99 1.69
CA TYR A 132 -2.93 -7.06 2.62
C TYR A 132 -2.14 -8.16 1.90
N PHE A 133 -1.57 -9.08 2.68
CA PHE A 133 -0.86 -10.24 2.15
C PHE A 133 -1.69 -11.49 2.43
N SER A 134 -1.71 -12.42 1.49
CA SER A 134 -2.50 -13.64 1.60
C SER A 134 -1.82 -14.78 0.85
N HIS A 135 -2.19 -15.99 1.21
CA HIS A 135 -1.72 -17.18 0.50
C HIS A 135 -2.39 -17.36 -0.86
#